data_b5c5b7b3042276428d6aa5635794857d
#
_entry.id   b5c5b7b3042276428d6aa5635794857d
#
_cell.length_a   1.000
_cell.length_b   1.000
_cell.length_c   1.000
_cell.angle_alpha   90.00
_cell.angle_beta   90.00
_cell.angle_gamma   90.00
#
_symmetry.space_group_name_H-M   'P 1'
#
loop_
_entity.id
_entity.type
_entity.pdbx_description
1 polymer ?
#
loop_
_entity_poly.entity_id
_entity_poly.type
_entity_poly.pdbx_seq_one_letter_code
_entity_poly.pdbx_strand_id
1 'polypeptide(L)'
;MSHYIHEDKIKELELKANAIRQTIIEMLVAAGSGHTAGPLGMTDVFTAFYFHILNHNPKNPDWPERDRLILSNGHICPVRYATMAHAGYFPVKECLTLRQFGSRLQGHPERERLSGLETTSGPLGSGLGQACGIAYGARMDGTHSASSGRGKFRTYCFMSDGEHDAGNLWESVMFAGKYKLSNLTGLIDRNNIQIDGMTEDIMPLENL
;
A
#
# COMPACT_ATOMS: atom_id res chain seq x y z
N MET A 1 4.48 1.55 28.10
CA MET A 1 5.74 1.69 27.32
C MET A 1 5.58 2.91 26.44
N SER A 2 6.53 3.83 26.46
CA SER A 2 6.50 5.03 25.61
C SER A 2 6.51 4.62 24.14
N HIS A 3 5.49 5.06 23.39
CA HIS A 3 5.40 4.86 21.93
C HIS A 3 6.25 5.90 21.16
N TYR A 4 7.22 6.53 21.82
CA TYR A 4 8.11 7.49 21.19
C TYR A 4 9.14 6.76 20.32
N ILE A 5 9.11 7.04 19.02
CA ILE A 5 10.18 6.64 18.10
C ILE A 5 11.39 7.53 18.40
N HIS A 6 12.56 6.94 18.63
CA HIS A 6 13.81 7.67 18.87
C HIS A 6 14.17 8.52 17.65
N GLU A 7 14.74 9.70 17.88
CA GLU A 7 15.14 10.64 16.80
C GLU A 7 16.10 9.99 15.79
N ASP A 8 17.01 9.15 16.25
CA ASP A 8 17.91 8.40 15.36
C ASP A 8 17.16 7.49 14.38
N LYS A 9 16.05 6.86 14.82
CA LYS A 9 15.21 6.04 13.94
C LYS A 9 14.45 6.88 12.94
N ILE A 10 13.97 8.07 13.33
CA ILE A 10 13.32 9.02 12.43
C ILE A 10 14.31 9.41 11.32
N LYS A 11 15.53 9.80 11.70
CA LYS A 11 16.58 10.19 10.76
C LYS A 11 16.98 9.05 9.81
N GLU A 12 17.04 7.80 10.30
CA GLU A 12 17.26 6.61 9.46
C GLU A 12 16.15 6.48 8.42
N LEU A 13 14.88 6.64 8.82
CA LEU A 13 13.72 6.54 7.93
C LEU A 13 13.71 7.67 6.88
N GLU A 14 14.06 8.89 7.27
CA GLU A 14 14.17 10.03 6.34
C GLU A 14 15.22 9.79 5.26
N LEU A 15 16.40 9.29 5.65
CA LEU A 15 17.45 8.94 4.68
C LEU A 15 17.01 7.82 3.73
N LYS A 16 16.32 6.82 4.25
CA LYS A 16 15.72 5.77 3.42
C LYS A 16 14.66 6.30 2.46
N ALA A 17 13.78 7.16 2.94
CA ALA A 17 12.75 7.79 2.11
C ALA A 17 13.36 8.58 0.95
N ASN A 18 14.44 9.32 1.21
CA ASN A 18 15.17 10.02 0.16
C ASN A 18 15.76 9.08 -0.89
N ALA A 19 16.38 7.97 -0.47
CA ALA A 19 16.91 6.97 -1.40
C ALA A 19 15.80 6.31 -2.23
N ILE A 20 14.65 6.04 -1.63
CA ILE A 20 13.46 5.49 -2.31
C ILE A 20 12.92 6.49 -3.32
N ARG A 21 12.83 7.80 -2.99
CA ARG A 21 12.44 8.85 -3.94
C ARG A 21 13.34 8.92 -5.17
N GLN A 22 14.65 8.82 -4.98
CA GLN A 22 15.61 8.76 -6.09
C GLN A 22 15.31 7.56 -7.00
N THR A 23 15.12 6.37 -6.42
CA THR A 23 14.76 5.17 -7.18
C THR A 23 13.42 5.34 -7.92
N ILE A 24 12.42 5.98 -7.33
CA ILE A 24 11.14 6.27 -7.99
C ILE A 24 11.35 7.16 -9.22
N ILE A 25 12.15 8.20 -9.11
CA ILE A 25 12.45 9.09 -10.25
C ILE A 25 13.20 8.32 -11.34
N GLU A 26 14.24 7.58 -10.98
CA GLU A 26 15.05 6.80 -11.93
C GLU A 26 14.21 5.76 -12.68
N MET A 27 13.35 5.02 -11.98
CA MET A 27 12.52 4.00 -12.61
C MET A 27 11.44 4.60 -13.53
N LEU A 28 10.88 5.76 -13.18
CA LEU A 28 9.90 6.47 -14.02
C LEU A 28 10.56 7.07 -15.26
N VAL A 29 11.77 7.62 -15.13
CA VAL A 29 12.57 8.10 -16.27
C VAL A 29 12.88 6.94 -17.20
N ALA A 30 13.34 5.80 -16.68
CA ALA A 30 13.65 4.62 -17.48
C ALA A 30 12.40 4.04 -18.18
N ALA A 31 11.25 4.10 -17.55
CA ALA A 31 9.98 3.65 -18.12
C ALA A 31 9.40 4.62 -19.17
N GLY A 32 9.75 5.90 -19.11
CA GLY A 32 9.18 6.97 -19.95
C GLY A 32 7.68 7.18 -19.73
N SER A 33 7.12 6.62 -18.67
CA SER A 33 5.68 6.69 -18.36
C SER A 33 5.39 6.27 -16.93
N GLY A 34 4.26 6.72 -16.38
CA GLY A 34 3.80 6.35 -15.03
C GLY A 34 3.39 7.58 -14.22
N HIS A 35 2.96 7.34 -12.99
CA HIS A 35 2.52 8.37 -12.06
C HIS A 35 3.69 8.78 -11.17
N THR A 36 3.87 10.09 -10.99
CA THR A 36 5.01 10.66 -10.24
C THR A 36 4.57 11.22 -8.89
N ALA A 37 3.52 12.03 -8.86
CA ALA A 37 3.12 12.79 -7.68
C ALA A 37 2.72 11.89 -6.49
N GLY A 38 1.79 10.97 -6.71
CA GLY A 38 1.34 10.04 -5.67
C GLY A 38 2.46 9.18 -5.10
N PRO A 39 3.30 8.52 -5.94
CA PRO A 39 4.46 7.78 -5.45
C PRO A 39 5.43 8.61 -4.60
N LEU A 40 5.75 9.83 -5.02
CA LEU A 40 6.65 10.70 -4.25
C LEU A 40 6.01 11.19 -2.95
N GLY A 41 4.71 11.53 -2.97
CA GLY A 41 3.97 11.98 -1.80
C GLY A 41 3.83 10.89 -0.73
N MET A 42 3.61 9.64 -1.15
CA MET A 42 3.42 8.51 -0.25
C MET A 42 4.74 7.85 0.21
N THR A 43 5.90 8.36 -0.21
CA THR A 43 7.19 7.70 0.09
C THR A 43 7.47 7.57 1.57
N ASP A 44 7.24 8.61 2.38
CA ASP A 44 7.49 8.56 3.83
C ASP A 44 6.59 7.52 4.51
N VAL A 45 5.33 7.46 4.10
CA VAL A 45 4.36 6.49 4.62
C VAL A 45 4.80 5.06 4.28
N PHE A 46 5.14 4.78 3.03
CA PHE A 46 5.62 3.46 2.62
C PHE A 46 6.94 3.08 3.31
N THR A 47 7.84 4.05 3.50
CA THR A 47 9.09 3.85 4.25
C THR A 47 8.79 3.46 5.70
N ALA A 48 7.91 4.19 6.37
CA ALA A 48 7.50 3.86 7.73
C ALA A 48 6.87 2.47 7.82
N PHE A 49 6.03 2.11 6.85
CA PHE A 49 5.39 0.80 6.81
C PHE A 49 6.41 -0.33 6.66
N TYR A 50 7.27 -0.30 5.65
CA TYR A 50 8.19 -1.40 5.37
C TYR A 50 9.38 -1.49 6.33
N PHE A 51 9.78 -0.39 6.97
CA PHE A 51 10.97 -0.38 7.84
C PHE A 51 10.68 -0.23 9.33
N HIS A 52 9.37 -0.10 9.71
CA HIS A 52 9.01 0.05 11.11
C HIS A 52 7.68 -0.62 11.49
N ILE A 53 6.66 -0.59 10.64
CA ILE A 53 5.28 -0.97 11.02
C ILE A 53 4.97 -2.41 10.66
N LEU A 54 5.21 -2.81 9.38
CA LEU A 54 4.81 -4.11 8.85
C LEU A 54 5.63 -5.24 9.47
N ASN A 55 4.92 -6.28 9.87
CA ASN A 55 5.53 -7.57 10.14
C ASN A 55 5.65 -8.34 8.82
N HIS A 56 6.83 -8.35 8.23
CA HIS A 56 7.10 -8.96 6.93
C HIS A 56 8.50 -9.58 6.87
N ASN A 57 8.73 -10.46 5.90
CA ASN A 57 10.05 -11.06 5.67
C ASN A 57 10.36 -11.09 4.18
N PRO A 58 11.27 -10.23 3.68
CA PRO A 58 11.63 -10.20 2.25
C PRO A 58 12.20 -11.52 1.72
N LYS A 59 12.83 -12.34 2.59
CA LYS A 59 13.39 -13.66 2.23
C LYS A 59 12.33 -14.76 2.20
N ASN A 60 11.17 -14.52 2.81
CA ASN A 60 10.01 -15.40 2.77
C ASN A 60 8.74 -14.56 2.53
N PRO A 61 8.59 -14.01 1.30
CA PRO A 61 7.55 -13.04 0.99
C PRO A 61 6.13 -13.60 1.11
N ASP A 62 5.98 -14.91 1.09
CA ASP A 62 4.68 -15.60 1.19
C ASP A 62 4.41 -16.15 2.59
N TRP A 63 5.20 -15.76 3.60
CA TRP A 63 5.01 -16.18 4.98
C TRP A 63 3.57 -15.95 5.45
N PRO A 64 2.86 -17.00 5.91
CA PRO A 64 1.41 -16.90 6.20
C PRO A 64 1.04 -15.90 7.30
N GLU A 65 1.93 -15.65 8.25
CA GLU A 65 1.66 -14.77 9.39
C GLU A 65 2.14 -13.32 9.17
N ARG A 66 2.66 -13.01 7.96
CA ARG A 66 3.02 -11.62 7.62
C ARG A 66 1.79 -10.72 7.56
N ASP A 67 1.97 -9.45 7.80
CA ASP A 67 0.93 -8.46 7.55
C ASP A 67 0.56 -8.39 6.06
N ARG A 68 -0.63 -7.93 5.76
CA ARG A 68 -1.15 -7.78 4.39
C ARG A 68 -1.28 -6.31 4.05
N LEU A 69 -0.66 -5.89 2.95
CA LEU A 69 -0.75 -4.53 2.44
C LEU A 69 -1.39 -4.55 1.06
N ILE A 70 -2.59 -4.03 0.97
CA ILE A 70 -3.35 -3.87 -0.27
C ILE A 70 -3.17 -2.45 -0.79
N LEU A 71 -2.84 -2.32 -2.07
CA LEU A 71 -2.72 -1.05 -2.76
C LEU A 71 -3.94 -0.86 -3.66
N SER A 72 -5.00 -0.21 -3.16
CA SER A 72 -6.21 0.06 -3.94
C SER A 72 -5.93 1.06 -5.06
N ASN A 73 -5.24 2.15 -4.74
CA ASN A 73 -4.73 3.12 -5.70
C ASN A 73 -3.50 2.59 -6.46
N GLY A 74 -3.68 1.50 -7.19
CA GLY A 74 -2.61 0.73 -7.84
C GLY A 74 -1.68 1.51 -8.76
N HIS A 75 -2.10 2.68 -9.24
CA HIS A 75 -1.29 3.57 -10.07
C HIS A 75 -0.06 4.14 -9.35
N ILE A 76 -0.07 4.18 -8.00
CA ILE A 76 1.11 4.60 -7.23
C ILE A 76 2.11 3.44 -6.99
N CYS A 77 2.00 2.34 -7.72
CA CYS A 77 2.90 1.18 -7.60
C CYS A 77 4.40 1.49 -7.62
N PRO A 78 4.93 2.56 -8.27
CA PRO A 78 6.35 2.87 -8.20
C PRO A 78 6.88 2.99 -6.77
N VAL A 79 6.14 3.63 -5.85
CA VAL A 79 6.56 3.71 -4.45
C VAL A 79 6.59 2.33 -3.79
N ARG A 80 5.62 1.47 -4.07
CA ARG A 80 5.60 0.12 -3.50
C ARG A 80 6.78 -0.70 -3.99
N TYR A 81 7.05 -0.70 -5.30
CA TYR A 81 8.18 -1.45 -5.88
C TYR A 81 9.53 -0.94 -5.37
N ALA A 82 9.75 0.37 -5.39
CA ALA A 82 10.99 0.95 -4.87
C ALA A 82 11.19 0.59 -3.40
N THR A 83 10.16 0.72 -2.57
CA THR A 83 10.25 0.38 -1.15
C THR A 83 10.48 -1.11 -0.92
N MET A 84 9.80 -2.00 -1.66
CA MET A 84 10.04 -3.45 -1.60
C MET A 84 11.48 -3.79 -2.00
N ALA A 85 12.03 -3.17 -3.05
CA ALA A 85 13.41 -3.37 -3.47
C ALA A 85 14.40 -2.95 -2.37
N HIS A 86 14.22 -1.76 -1.79
CA HIS A 86 15.04 -1.28 -0.66
C HIS A 86 14.86 -2.13 0.61
N ALA A 87 13.72 -2.77 0.79
CA ALA A 87 13.49 -3.73 1.88
C ALA A 87 14.08 -5.11 1.60
N GLY A 88 14.58 -5.39 0.39
CA GLY A 88 15.30 -6.61 0.05
C GLY A 88 14.48 -7.73 -0.59
N TYR A 89 13.28 -7.44 -1.11
CA TYR A 89 12.47 -8.41 -1.86
C TYR A 89 13.08 -8.78 -3.20
N PHE A 90 13.75 -7.82 -3.84
CA PHE A 90 14.46 -7.98 -5.10
C PHE A 90 15.52 -6.87 -5.26
N PRO A 91 16.46 -7.01 -6.21
CA PRO A 91 17.51 -6.00 -6.39
C PRO A 91 16.94 -4.63 -6.81
N VAL A 92 17.42 -3.54 -6.20
CA VAL A 92 16.99 -2.16 -6.53
C VAL A 92 17.15 -1.86 -8.04
N LYS A 93 18.19 -2.39 -8.67
CA LYS A 93 18.44 -2.24 -10.12
C LYS A 93 17.27 -2.73 -10.97
N GLU A 94 16.49 -3.70 -10.49
CA GLU A 94 15.33 -4.22 -11.22
C GLU A 94 14.23 -3.17 -11.39
N CYS A 95 14.17 -2.15 -10.52
CA CYS A 95 13.21 -1.05 -10.63
C CYS A 95 13.28 -0.37 -12.01
N LEU A 96 14.44 -0.35 -12.66
CA LEU A 96 14.64 0.22 -14.00
C LEU A 96 13.89 -0.55 -15.11
N THR A 97 13.30 -1.70 -14.80
CA THR A 97 12.48 -2.49 -15.75
C THR A 97 10.97 -2.21 -15.64
N LEU A 98 10.58 -1.20 -14.87
CA LEU A 98 9.17 -0.82 -14.72
C LEU A 98 8.49 -0.69 -16.08
N ARG A 99 7.32 -1.35 -16.24
CA ARG A 99 6.47 -1.27 -17.44
C ARG A 99 7.13 -1.79 -18.75
N GLN A 100 8.32 -2.36 -18.69
CA GLN A 100 8.95 -2.98 -19.85
C GLN A 100 8.30 -4.34 -20.15
N PHE A 101 8.29 -4.72 -21.43
CA PHE A 101 7.77 -6.03 -21.82
C PHE A 101 8.54 -7.16 -21.11
N GLY A 102 7.82 -8.10 -20.53
CA GLY A 102 8.39 -9.23 -19.78
C GLY A 102 8.80 -8.91 -18.34
N SER A 103 8.83 -7.64 -17.92
CA SER A 103 9.10 -7.28 -16.53
C SER A 103 7.96 -7.74 -15.62
N ARG A 104 8.30 -8.14 -14.39
CA ARG A 104 7.32 -8.41 -13.34
C ARG A 104 6.82 -7.13 -12.63
N LEU A 105 7.48 -6.00 -12.88
CA LEU A 105 7.10 -4.69 -12.34
C LEU A 105 6.14 -4.00 -13.32
N GLN A 106 4.87 -4.38 -13.21
CA GLN A 106 3.79 -3.90 -14.08
C GLN A 106 3.37 -2.47 -13.70
N GLY A 107 2.70 -1.77 -14.60
CA GLY A 107 2.17 -0.41 -14.37
C GLY A 107 1.09 -0.32 -13.29
N HIS A 108 0.51 -1.45 -12.92
CA HIS A 108 -0.28 -1.69 -11.70
C HIS A 108 0.19 -3.02 -11.11
N PRO A 109 0.20 -3.20 -9.79
CA PRO A 109 0.65 -4.44 -9.18
C PRO A 109 -0.11 -5.66 -9.68
N GLU A 110 0.62 -6.71 -10.04
CA GLU A 110 0.05 -7.98 -10.43
C GLU A 110 0.59 -9.08 -9.50
N ARG A 111 -0.31 -9.69 -8.73
CA ARG A 111 0.00 -10.64 -7.67
C ARG A 111 0.81 -11.85 -8.18
N GLU A 112 0.44 -12.37 -9.34
CA GLU A 112 1.04 -13.59 -9.90
C GLU A 112 2.48 -13.38 -10.41
N ARG A 113 2.89 -12.11 -10.60
CA ARG A 113 4.20 -11.77 -11.14
C ARG A 113 5.23 -11.42 -10.08
N LEU A 114 4.81 -10.94 -8.92
CA LEU A 114 5.73 -10.49 -7.88
C LEU A 114 5.26 -10.98 -6.51
N SER A 115 6.03 -11.90 -5.92
CA SER A 115 5.79 -12.39 -4.56
C SER A 115 5.84 -11.25 -3.54
N GLY A 116 4.98 -11.33 -2.53
CA GLY A 116 4.80 -10.26 -1.53
C GLY A 116 3.77 -9.20 -1.93
N LEU A 117 3.15 -9.33 -3.11
CA LEU A 117 1.93 -8.61 -3.46
C LEU A 117 0.70 -9.42 -3.04
N GLU A 118 -0.24 -8.78 -2.38
CA GLU A 118 -1.44 -9.47 -1.87
C GLU A 118 -2.49 -9.65 -2.96
N THR A 119 -2.66 -8.63 -3.79
CA THR A 119 -3.72 -8.54 -4.78
C THR A 119 -3.20 -7.91 -6.07
N THR A 120 -3.83 -8.26 -7.16
CA THR A 120 -3.74 -7.48 -8.41
C THR A 120 -4.62 -6.25 -8.25
N SER A 121 -4.12 -5.07 -8.60
CA SER A 121 -4.84 -3.82 -8.48
C SER A 121 -4.93 -3.08 -9.81
N GLY A 122 -5.81 -2.09 -9.88
CA GLY A 122 -6.11 -1.31 -11.08
C GLY A 122 -7.46 -0.63 -10.94
N PRO A 123 -8.58 -1.38 -10.83
CA PRO A 123 -9.88 -0.77 -10.62
C PRO A 123 -9.96 -0.08 -9.25
N LEU A 124 -10.06 1.25 -9.26
CA LEU A 124 -10.20 2.07 -8.05
C LEU A 124 -11.46 1.68 -7.26
N GLY A 125 -11.40 1.81 -5.93
CA GLY A 125 -12.47 1.46 -5.02
C GLY A 125 -12.59 -0.03 -4.69
N SER A 126 -11.92 -0.93 -5.42
CA SER A 126 -12.04 -2.38 -5.22
C SER A 126 -11.10 -2.94 -4.13
N GLY A 127 -10.02 -2.24 -3.83
CA GLY A 127 -8.99 -2.73 -2.91
C GLY A 127 -9.49 -2.90 -1.48
N LEU A 128 -10.37 -2.01 -1.01
CA LEU A 128 -10.94 -2.12 0.33
C LEU A 128 -11.80 -3.38 0.50
N GLY A 129 -12.58 -3.76 -0.53
CA GLY A 129 -13.36 -4.99 -0.52
C GLY A 129 -12.47 -6.24 -0.43
N GLN A 130 -11.35 -6.24 -1.18
CA GLN A 130 -10.36 -7.31 -1.10
C GLN A 130 -9.72 -7.37 0.30
N ALA A 131 -9.36 -6.22 0.87
CA ALA A 131 -8.83 -6.11 2.22
C ALA A 131 -9.83 -6.60 3.29
N CYS A 132 -11.11 -6.27 3.14
CA CYS A 132 -12.17 -6.78 4.00
C CYS A 132 -12.26 -8.31 3.93
N GLY A 133 -12.20 -8.90 2.73
CA GLY A 133 -12.22 -10.35 2.55
C GLY A 133 -11.05 -11.03 3.25
N ILE A 134 -9.83 -10.49 3.09
CA ILE A 134 -8.62 -11.00 3.74
C ILE A 134 -8.72 -10.89 5.27
N ALA A 135 -9.12 -9.73 5.78
CA ALA A 135 -9.25 -9.51 7.22
C ALA A 135 -10.33 -10.37 7.85
N TYR A 136 -11.45 -10.56 7.16
CA TYR A 136 -12.55 -11.41 7.61
C TYR A 136 -12.16 -12.90 7.58
N GLY A 137 -11.52 -13.36 6.49
CA GLY A 137 -11.00 -14.73 6.37
C GLY A 137 -10.01 -15.06 7.49
N ALA A 138 -9.08 -14.15 7.79
CA ALA A 138 -8.14 -14.32 8.90
C ALA A 138 -8.83 -14.54 10.26
N ARG A 139 -9.99 -13.93 10.49
CA ARG A 139 -10.80 -14.17 11.70
C ARG A 139 -11.49 -15.53 11.68
N MET A 140 -12.00 -15.95 10.53
CA MET A 140 -12.64 -17.26 10.37
C MET A 140 -11.63 -18.39 10.59
N ASP A 141 -10.41 -18.22 10.11
CA ASP A 141 -9.33 -19.21 10.27
C ASP A 141 -8.69 -19.21 11.68
N GLY A 142 -9.22 -18.43 12.61
CA GLY A 142 -8.69 -18.31 13.96
C GLY A 142 -7.32 -17.64 14.04
N THR A 143 -6.86 -17.03 12.95
CA THR A 143 -5.60 -16.28 12.89
C THR A 143 -5.70 -14.90 13.54
N HIS A 144 -6.91 -14.51 13.95
CA HIS A 144 -7.19 -13.29 14.71
C HIS A 144 -7.73 -13.65 16.10
N SER A 145 -6.92 -13.43 17.14
CA SER A 145 -7.35 -13.60 18.52
C SER A 145 -8.17 -12.39 18.99
N ALA A 146 -9.46 -12.59 19.22
CA ALA A 146 -10.36 -11.55 19.74
C ALA A 146 -9.93 -11.02 21.12
N SER A 147 -9.15 -11.80 21.90
CA SER A 147 -8.77 -11.48 23.29
C SER A 147 -7.57 -10.53 23.39
N SER A 148 -6.70 -10.46 22.37
CA SER A 148 -5.48 -9.64 22.39
C SER A 148 -5.53 -8.40 21.50
N GLY A 149 -6.55 -8.25 20.66
CA GLY A 149 -6.61 -7.22 19.63
C GLY A 149 -5.50 -7.34 18.57
N ARG A 150 -4.62 -8.34 18.71
CA ARG A 150 -3.52 -8.65 17.82
C ARG A 150 -3.72 -10.07 17.30
N GLY A 151 -4.34 -10.18 16.11
CA GLY A 151 -4.32 -11.43 15.36
C GLY A 151 -2.89 -11.79 14.92
N LYS A 152 -2.72 -12.94 14.26
CA LYS A 152 -1.43 -13.35 13.70
C LYS A 152 -0.91 -12.37 12.65
N PHE A 153 -1.80 -11.61 11.99
CA PHE A 153 -1.44 -10.52 11.08
C PHE A 153 -2.52 -9.42 11.03
N ARG A 154 -2.12 -8.25 10.58
CA ARG A 154 -3.00 -7.13 10.28
C ARG A 154 -3.13 -6.96 8.77
N THR A 155 -4.23 -6.34 8.35
CA THR A 155 -4.50 -5.98 6.96
C THR A 155 -4.53 -4.46 6.86
N TYR A 156 -3.79 -3.92 5.91
CA TYR A 156 -3.73 -2.49 5.60
C TYR A 156 -4.17 -2.26 4.16
N CYS A 157 -5.01 -1.26 3.94
CA CYS A 157 -5.46 -0.88 2.61
C CYS A 157 -5.13 0.59 2.35
N PHE A 158 -4.29 0.85 1.36
CA PHE A 158 -4.00 2.20 0.88
C PHE A 158 -4.97 2.58 -0.23
N MET A 159 -5.58 3.75 -0.08
CA MET A 159 -6.61 4.28 -0.97
C MET A 159 -6.28 5.73 -1.32
N SER A 160 -6.76 6.20 -2.47
CA SER A 160 -6.76 7.64 -2.80
C SER A 160 -8.09 8.28 -2.43
N ASP A 161 -8.11 9.60 -2.36
CA ASP A 161 -9.33 10.36 -2.13
C ASP A 161 -10.33 10.19 -3.30
N GLY A 162 -9.90 10.32 -4.54
CA GLY A 162 -10.77 10.19 -5.69
C GLY A 162 -11.46 8.83 -5.86
N GLU A 163 -10.90 7.74 -5.29
CA GLU A 163 -11.60 6.46 -5.35
C GLU A 163 -12.80 6.35 -4.39
N HIS A 164 -12.97 7.33 -3.49
CA HIS A 164 -14.14 7.41 -2.61
C HIS A 164 -15.42 7.82 -3.35
N ASP A 165 -15.33 8.21 -4.62
CA ASP A 165 -16.50 8.38 -5.50
C ASP A 165 -17.08 7.03 -5.95
N ALA A 166 -16.39 5.92 -5.72
CA ALA A 166 -16.84 4.60 -6.13
C ALA A 166 -17.75 3.95 -5.08
N GLY A 167 -18.97 3.56 -5.47
CA GLY A 167 -19.96 2.95 -4.56
C GLY A 167 -19.49 1.68 -3.88
N ASN A 168 -18.70 0.83 -4.57
CA ASN A 168 -18.16 -0.43 -4.01
C ASN A 168 -17.21 -0.19 -2.83
N LEU A 169 -16.56 0.98 -2.75
CA LEU A 169 -15.77 1.35 -1.58
C LEU A 169 -16.66 1.48 -0.34
N TRP A 170 -17.78 2.19 -0.46
CA TRP A 170 -18.72 2.40 0.65
C TRP A 170 -19.41 1.11 1.08
N GLU A 171 -19.75 0.23 0.14
CA GLU A 171 -20.22 -1.13 0.45
C GLU A 171 -19.20 -1.89 1.31
N SER A 172 -17.92 -1.72 1.01
CA SER A 172 -16.83 -2.32 1.78
C SER A 172 -16.68 -1.71 3.18
N VAL A 173 -16.85 -0.38 3.31
CA VAL A 173 -16.88 0.32 4.61
C VAL A 173 -18.04 -0.20 5.46
N MET A 174 -19.23 -0.34 4.89
CA MET A 174 -20.40 -0.90 5.58
C MET A 174 -20.14 -2.32 6.06
N PHE A 175 -19.51 -3.16 5.23
CA PHE A 175 -19.14 -4.52 5.60
C PHE A 175 -18.14 -4.53 6.76
N ALA A 176 -17.06 -3.74 6.66
CA ALA A 176 -16.03 -3.64 7.70
C ALA A 176 -16.63 -3.18 9.03
N GLY A 177 -17.52 -2.18 9.01
CA GLY A 177 -18.23 -1.68 10.17
C GLY A 177 -19.15 -2.71 10.79
N LYS A 178 -19.99 -3.37 9.96
CA LYS A 178 -20.92 -4.42 10.43
C LYS A 178 -20.18 -5.56 11.13
N TYR A 179 -19.10 -6.04 10.55
CA TYR A 179 -18.34 -7.16 11.09
C TYR A 179 -17.23 -6.73 12.07
N LYS A 180 -17.11 -5.43 12.36
CA LYS A 180 -16.14 -4.87 13.33
C LYS A 180 -14.73 -5.40 13.07
N LEU A 181 -14.23 -5.21 11.85
CA LEU A 181 -12.92 -5.72 11.41
C LEU A 181 -11.77 -4.95 12.05
N SER A 182 -11.52 -5.18 13.34
CA SER A 182 -10.47 -4.48 14.12
C SER A 182 -9.03 -4.81 13.68
N ASN A 183 -8.85 -5.82 12.84
CA ASN A 183 -7.58 -6.19 12.20
C ASN A 183 -7.38 -5.56 10.81
N LEU A 184 -8.32 -4.72 10.35
CA LEU A 184 -8.23 -3.93 9.13
C LEU A 184 -7.97 -2.46 9.46
N THR A 185 -7.05 -1.83 8.73
CA THR A 185 -6.80 -0.40 8.77
C THR A 185 -6.84 0.15 7.35
N GLY A 186 -7.75 1.07 7.06
CA GLY A 186 -7.75 1.85 5.84
C GLY A 186 -6.91 3.13 6.02
N LEU A 187 -6.13 3.48 4.99
CA LEU A 187 -5.36 4.71 4.91
C LEU A 187 -5.75 5.44 3.63
N ILE A 188 -6.06 6.71 3.75
CA ILE A 188 -6.51 7.54 2.64
C ILE A 188 -5.43 8.58 2.35
N ASP A 189 -4.90 8.57 1.13
CA ASP A 189 -4.07 9.65 0.60
C ASP A 189 -5.00 10.79 0.15
N ARG A 190 -5.30 11.69 1.08
CA ARG A 190 -6.13 12.89 0.83
C ARG A 190 -5.26 14.00 0.25
N ASN A 191 -4.83 13.83 -0.98
CA ASN A 191 -3.93 14.76 -1.67
C ASN A 191 -4.66 15.92 -2.38
N ASN A 192 -5.99 15.92 -2.37
CA ASN A 192 -6.87 16.94 -2.95
C ASN A 192 -6.81 17.05 -4.48
N ILE A 193 -6.23 16.08 -5.17
CA ILE A 193 -6.14 16.09 -6.63
C ILE A 193 -6.74 14.81 -7.19
N GLN A 194 -7.67 14.97 -8.13
CA GLN A 194 -8.28 13.87 -8.87
C GLN A 194 -8.05 14.07 -10.37
N ILE A 195 -7.11 13.29 -10.92
CA ILE A 195 -6.67 13.37 -12.33
C ILE A 195 -6.26 14.80 -12.71
N ASP A 196 -7.17 15.60 -13.28
CA ASP A 196 -6.89 16.89 -13.89
C ASP A 196 -7.40 18.09 -13.07
N GLY A 197 -7.95 17.88 -11.87
CA GLY A 197 -8.52 18.96 -11.06
C GLY A 197 -8.45 18.72 -9.56
N MET A 198 -8.91 19.72 -8.82
CA MET A 198 -9.06 19.57 -7.37
C MET A 198 -10.21 18.61 -7.09
N THR A 199 -10.03 17.73 -6.10
CA THR A 199 -11.04 16.72 -5.74
C THR A 199 -12.42 17.37 -5.48
N GLU A 200 -12.46 18.50 -4.76
CA GLU A 200 -13.71 19.19 -4.44
C GLU A 200 -14.39 19.83 -5.66
N ASP A 201 -13.64 20.13 -6.73
CA ASP A 201 -14.21 20.67 -7.98
C ASP A 201 -14.70 19.54 -8.91
N ILE A 202 -14.10 18.35 -8.84
CA ILE A 202 -14.47 17.20 -9.67
C ILE A 202 -15.67 16.48 -9.05
N MET A 203 -15.53 16.02 -7.82
CA MET A 203 -16.57 15.38 -7.03
C MET A 203 -16.27 15.60 -5.54
N PRO A 204 -17.01 16.45 -4.86
CA PRO A 204 -16.76 16.79 -3.45
C PRO A 204 -16.85 15.58 -2.53
N LEU A 205 -15.88 15.46 -1.61
CA LEU A 205 -15.78 14.37 -0.65
C LEU A 205 -16.01 14.79 0.82
N GLU A 206 -16.08 16.09 1.08
CA GLU A 206 -16.32 16.54 2.45
C GLU A 206 -17.80 16.35 2.84
N ASN A 207 -18.10 15.74 4.01
CA ASN A 207 -17.20 15.35 5.12
C ASN A 207 -16.85 13.85 5.01
N LEU A 208 -15.61 13.51 4.66
CA LEU A 208 -15.13 12.14 4.58
C LEU A 208 -14.82 11.58 5.98
#